data_0b580e968bbd7296e7c5a29fb04c7429
#
_entry.id   0b580e968bbd7296e7c5a29fb04c7429
#
_cell.length_a   1.000
_cell.length_b   1.000
_cell.length_c   1.000
_cell.angle_alpha   90.00
_cell.angle_beta   90.00
_cell.angle_gamma   90.00
#
_symmetry.space_group_name_H-M   'P 1'
#
loop_
_entity.id
_entity.type
_entity.pdbx_description
1 polymer ?
#
loop_
_entity_poly.entity_id
_entity_poly.type
_entity_poly.pdbx_seq_one_letter_code
_entity_poly.pdbx_strand_id
1 'polypeptide(L)'
;WITFTNSQKSPGPVTLPDGSTVIVFPLSSIRYPEKFSDTTRNVFLSGEAFFEVTKDAAHPFIVSTKHLSTRVLGTSFRVRDVQDEAPSVRVKTGKVEVTLTETKNGSGSETLILSAHQEMNFKENKADLLPHIVDFDPESATALPIETNNYNFKRTPLSQVFQTLRETYGV
;
A
#
# COMPACT_ATOMS: atom_id res chain seq x y z
N TRP A 1 24.69 -1.76 -0.58
CA TRP A 1 23.39 -1.36 -0.05
C TRP A 1 23.42 0.07 0.43
N ILE A 2 22.40 0.83 0.06
CA ILE A 2 22.17 2.23 0.47
C ILE A 2 21.02 2.23 1.48
N THR A 3 21.15 3.03 2.53
CA THR A 3 20.08 3.26 3.50
C THR A 3 19.76 4.75 3.50
N PHE A 4 18.50 5.08 3.27
CA PHE A 4 17.96 6.43 3.45
C PHE A 4 17.04 6.42 4.67
N THR A 5 17.31 7.30 5.62
CA THR A 5 16.48 7.51 6.82
C THR A 5 15.92 8.92 6.79
N ASN A 6 14.61 9.04 6.87
CA ASN A 6 13.94 10.33 6.94
C ASN A 6 13.81 10.81 8.39
N SER A 7 14.72 11.68 8.80
CA SER A 7 14.71 12.35 10.12
C SER A 7 13.97 13.70 10.09
N GLN A 8 13.43 14.09 8.95
CA GLN A 8 12.68 15.35 8.78
C GLN A 8 11.23 15.18 9.27
N LYS A 9 10.54 16.31 9.45
CA LYS A 9 9.10 16.32 9.80
C LYS A 9 8.17 16.18 8.58
N SER A 10 8.73 16.27 7.37
CA SER A 10 8.01 16.13 6.10
C SER A 10 8.48 14.89 5.34
N PRO A 11 7.64 14.32 4.46
CA PRO A 11 8.05 13.22 3.58
C PRO A 11 9.22 13.60 2.68
N GLY A 12 10.13 12.66 2.43
CA GLY A 12 11.33 12.85 1.62
C GLY A 12 11.36 11.92 0.40
N PRO A 13 11.60 12.45 -0.82
CA PRO A 13 11.67 11.64 -2.02
C PRO A 13 13.03 10.92 -2.15
N VAL A 14 13.00 9.69 -2.66
CA VAL A 14 14.16 8.87 -3.01
C VAL A 14 13.92 8.28 -4.39
N THR A 15 14.90 8.43 -5.31
CA THR A 15 14.86 7.75 -6.61
C THR A 15 15.73 6.49 -6.53
N LEU A 16 15.14 5.36 -6.94
CA LEU A 16 15.81 4.06 -6.96
C LEU A 16 16.55 3.80 -8.28
N PRO A 17 17.46 2.79 -8.34
CA PRO A 17 18.26 2.49 -9.53
C PRO A 17 17.47 2.13 -10.79
N ASP A 18 16.23 1.67 -10.65
CA ASP A 18 15.32 1.33 -11.78
C ASP A 18 14.45 2.51 -12.24
N GLY A 19 14.65 3.71 -11.68
CA GLY A 19 13.84 4.90 -11.92
C GLY A 19 12.54 4.95 -11.12
N SER A 20 12.26 3.97 -10.26
CA SER A 20 11.13 4.04 -9.32
C SER A 20 11.35 5.16 -8.31
N THR A 21 10.27 5.82 -7.90
CA THR A 21 10.30 6.87 -6.87
C THR A 21 9.65 6.38 -5.59
N VAL A 22 10.26 6.72 -4.47
CA VAL A 22 9.73 6.39 -3.12
C VAL A 22 9.64 7.67 -2.31
N ILE A 23 8.48 7.96 -1.75
CA ILE A 23 8.28 9.03 -0.77
C ILE A 23 8.35 8.39 0.61
N VAL A 24 9.42 8.63 1.33
CA VAL A 24 9.66 8.08 2.67
C VAL A 24 9.10 9.05 3.71
N PHE A 25 8.18 8.57 4.55
CA PHE A 25 7.53 9.39 5.58
C PHE A 25 8.46 9.64 6.77
N PRO A 26 8.13 10.61 7.65
CA PRO A 26 8.90 10.88 8.86
C PRO A 26 9.15 9.63 9.72
N LEU A 27 10.31 9.54 10.34
CA LEU A 27 10.74 8.44 11.21
C LEU A 27 10.78 7.07 10.51
N SER A 28 10.86 7.08 9.18
CA SER A 28 10.90 5.86 8.37
C SER A 28 12.23 5.76 7.62
N SER A 29 12.60 4.55 7.25
CA SER A 29 13.82 4.30 6.48
C SER A 29 13.59 3.26 5.40
N ILE A 30 14.29 3.43 4.28
CA ILE A 30 14.35 2.47 3.19
C ILE A 30 15.79 2.04 2.94
N ARG A 31 15.99 0.73 2.72
CA ARG A 31 17.27 0.15 2.35
C ARG A 31 17.13 -0.57 1.02
N TYR A 32 18.00 -0.26 0.07
CA TYR A 32 17.99 -0.81 -1.28
C TYR A 32 19.41 -1.01 -1.81
N PRO A 33 19.65 -1.88 -2.80
CA PRO A 33 20.97 -2.08 -3.39
C PRO A 33 21.33 -0.95 -4.36
N GLU A 34 22.60 -0.70 -4.58
CA GLU A 34 23.09 0.25 -5.61
C GLU A 34 22.69 -0.17 -7.03
N LYS A 35 22.53 -1.47 -7.26
CA LYS A 35 22.01 -2.09 -8.49
C LYS A 35 21.12 -3.26 -8.11
N PHE A 36 19.92 -3.33 -8.70
CA PHE A 36 19.02 -4.49 -8.54
C PHE A 36 19.59 -5.74 -9.23
N SER A 37 19.15 -6.90 -8.78
CA SER A 37 19.51 -8.17 -9.42
C SER A 37 18.78 -8.35 -10.76
N ASP A 38 19.28 -9.30 -11.56
CA ASP A 38 18.66 -9.62 -12.86
C ASP A 38 17.35 -10.44 -12.72
N THR A 39 16.89 -10.70 -11.50
CA THR A 39 15.67 -11.49 -11.24
C THR A 39 14.61 -10.70 -10.46
N THR A 40 15.03 -9.86 -9.52
CA THR A 40 14.11 -9.15 -8.62
C THR A 40 14.67 -7.79 -8.19
N ARG A 41 13.77 -6.87 -7.86
CA ARG A 41 14.06 -5.54 -7.31
C ARG A 41 13.65 -5.50 -5.84
N ASN A 42 14.56 -5.87 -4.95
CA ASN A 42 14.27 -5.99 -3.52
C ASN A 42 14.62 -4.73 -2.75
N VAL A 43 13.70 -4.26 -1.90
CA VAL A 43 13.91 -3.17 -0.95
C VAL A 43 13.38 -3.55 0.42
N PHE A 44 13.93 -2.95 1.47
CA PHE A 44 13.49 -3.13 2.85
C PHE A 44 12.99 -1.81 3.39
N LEU A 45 11.79 -1.82 3.96
CA LEU A 45 11.15 -0.65 4.57
C LEU A 45 11.00 -0.86 6.07
N SER A 46 11.34 0.16 6.85
CA SER A 46 10.96 0.27 8.25
C SER A 46 10.15 1.56 8.41
N GLY A 47 8.91 1.45 8.85
CA GLY A 47 7.98 2.56 8.96
C GLY A 47 7.04 2.68 7.78
N GLU A 48 6.95 3.84 7.14
CA GLU A 48 5.95 4.15 6.13
C GLU A 48 6.57 4.77 4.88
N ALA A 49 6.15 4.29 3.70
CA ALA A 49 6.54 4.87 2.41
C ALA A 49 5.45 4.70 1.35
N PHE A 50 5.41 5.66 0.42
CA PHE A 50 4.65 5.57 -0.82
C PHE A 50 5.60 5.27 -1.98
N PHE A 51 5.23 4.30 -2.79
CA PHE A 51 6.02 3.81 -3.91
C PHE A 51 5.34 4.11 -5.24
N GLU A 52 6.07 4.66 -6.19
CA GLU A 52 5.71 4.72 -7.61
C GLU A 52 6.71 3.86 -8.38
N VAL A 53 6.33 2.60 -8.61
CA VAL A 53 7.21 1.59 -9.16
C VAL A 53 7.14 1.59 -10.69
N THR A 54 8.29 1.71 -11.34
CA THR A 54 8.44 1.58 -12.80
C THR A 54 7.97 0.19 -13.24
N LYS A 55 7.16 0.17 -14.32
CA LYS A 55 6.58 -1.07 -14.84
C LYS A 55 7.67 -1.97 -15.46
N ASP A 56 7.84 -3.13 -14.87
CA ASP A 56 8.70 -4.20 -15.36
C ASP A 56 8.16 -5.56 -14.89
N ALA A 57 7.56 -6.30 -15.82
CA ALA A 57 6.94 -7.59 -15.54
C ALA A 57 7.97 -8.72 -15.41
N ALA A 58 9.17 -8.56 -15.98
CA ALA A 58 10.22 -9.56 -15.93
C ALA A 58 10.95 -9.56 -14.57
N HIS A 59 11.05 -8.40 -13.92
CA HIS A 59 11.77 -8.22 -12.66
C HIS A 59 10.82 -7.68 -11.58
N PRO A 60 10.10 -8.53 -10.85
CA PRO A 60 9.19 -8.12 -9.79
C PRO A 60 9.87 -7.21 -8.76
N PHE A 61 9.14 -6.19 -8.29
CA PHE A 61 9.58 -5.30 -7.22
C PHE A 61 9.00 -5.80 -5.90
N ILE A 62 9.85 -6.00 -4.90
CA ILE A 62 9.47 -6.59 -3.62
C ILE A 62 9.84 -5.62 -2.50
N VAL A 63 8.84 -5.19 -1.72
CA VAL A 63 9.03 -4.43 -0.50
C VAL A 63 8.86 -5.37 0.69
N SER A 64 9.90 -5.55 1.47
CA SER A 64 9.87 -6.34 2.70
C SER A 64 9.88 -5.40 3.90
N THR A 65 8.97 -5.64 4.83
CA THR A 65 8.93 -5.00 6.14
C THR A 65 9.09 -6.07 7.23
N LYS A 66 8.91 -5.70 8.48
CA LYS A 66 8.93 -6.68 9.59
C LYS A 66 7.78 -7.70 9.47
N HIS A 67 6.59 -7.24 9.11
CA HIS A 67 5.38 -8.07 9.15
C HIS A 67 4.81 -8.41 7.76
N LEU A 68 5.23 -7.70 6.70
CA LEU A 68 4.68 -7.82 5.36
C LEU A 68 5.76 -8.02 4.32
N SER A 69 5.41 -8.75 3.27
CA SER A 69 6.09 -8.73 1.97
C SER A 69 5.09 -8.34 0.90
N THR A 70 5.38 -7.30 0.14
CA THR A 70 4.53 -6.85 -0.98
C THR A 70 5.27 -7.01 -2.28
N ARG A 71 4.61 -7.62 -3.28
CA ARG A 71 5.17 -7.88 -4.61
C ARG A 71 4.33 -7.19 -5.68
N VAL A 72 5.00 -6.43 -6.56
CA VAL A 72 4.36 -5.68 -7.64
C VAL A 72 5.18 -5.76 -8.94
N LEU A 73 4.54 -5.44 -10.08
CA LEU A 73 5.18 -5.39 -11.40
C LEU A 73 5.24 -3.97 -12.00
N GLY A 74 4.64 -2.99 -11.34
CA GLY A 74 4.53 -1.61 -11.81
C GLY A 74 3.25 -0.98 -11.29
N THR A 75 3.31 -0.39 -10.11
CA THR A 75 2.16 -0.08 -9.27
C THR A 75 2.49 1.15 -8.43
N SER A 76 1.49 1.99 -8.16
CA SER A 76 1.59 3.04 -7.15
C SER A 76 0.84 2.61 -5.91
N PHE A 77 1.53 2.51 -4.78
CA PHE A 77 0.97 1.99 -3.53
C PHE A 77 1.71 2.51 -2.31
N ARG A 78 1.05 2.43 -1.17
CA ARG A 78 1.59 2.83 0.13
C ARG A 78 1.69 1.61 1.04
N VAL A 79 2.79 1.49 1.74
CA VAL A 79 3.02 0.49 2.79
C VAL A 79 3.27 1.21 4.09
N ARG A 80 2.59 0.79 5.15
CA ARG A 80 2.79 1.28 6.50
C ARG A 80 2.98 0.07 7.42
N ASP A 81 4.12 0.02 8.08
CA ASP A 81 4.46 -1.00 9.09
C ASP A 81 5.24 -0.32 10.22
N VAL A 82 4.50 0.39 11.05
CA VAL A 82 5.00 1.18 12.19
C VAL A 82 4.82 0.37 13.47
N GLN A 83 5.77 0.50 14.40
CA GLN A 83 5.71 -0.19 15.68
C GLN A 83 4.41 0.15 16.43
N ASP A 84 3.81 -0.84 17.07
CA ASP A 84 2.58 -0.76 17.87
C ASP A 84 1.32 -0.35 17.10
N GLU A 85 1.37 -0.32 15.75
CA GLU A 85 0.24 -0.10 14.88
C GLU A 85 -0.01 -1.32 13.97
N ALA A 86 -1.26 -1.47 13.52
CA ALA A 86 -1.61 -2.50 12.55
C ALA A 86 -0.95 -2.20 11.20
N PRO A 87 -0.17 -3.13 10.62
CA PRO A 87 0.40 -2.93 9.30
C PRO A 87 -0.69 -2.75 8.25
N SER A 88 -0.45 -1.91 7.26
CA SER A 88 -1.42 -1.67 6.19
C SER A 88 -0.77 -1.50 4.82
N VAL A 89 -1.53 -1.87 3.78
CA VAL A 89 -1.16 -1.65 2.38
C VAL A 89 -2.34 -1.03 1.65
N ARG A 90 -2.06 0.08 0.93
CA ARG A 90 -3.06 0.82 0.15
C ARG A 90 -2.59 0.95 -1.29
N VAL A 91 -3.45 0.61 -2.24
CA VAL A 91 -3.13 0.62 -3.68
C VAL A 91 -3.78 1.81 -4.37
N LYS A 92 -2.96 2.66 -5.01
CA LYS A 92 -3.43 3.77 -5.87
C LYS A 92 -3.72 3.27 -7.27
N THR A 93 -2.77 2.55 -7.88
CA THR A 93 -2.91 2.02 -9.25
C THR A 93 -2.32 0.62 -9.34
N GLY A 94 -2.86 -0.21 -10.25
CA GLY A 94 -2.33 -1.55 -10.53
C GLY A 94 -2.79 -2.62 -9.56
N LYS A 95 -1.93 -3.60 -9.30
CA LYS A 95 -2.17 -4.73 -8.39
C LYS A 95 -0.96 -4.96 -7.49
N VAL A 96 -1.23 -5.30 -6.24
CA VAL A 96 -0.24 -5.61 -5.21
C VAL A 96 -0.56 -6.99 -4.63
N GLU A 97 0.41 -7.89 -4.67
CA GLU A 97 0.37 -9.14 -3.94
C GLU A 97 0.99 -8.90 -2.55
N VAL A 98 0.25 -9.19 -1.49
CA VAL A 98 0.67 -8.97 -0.11
C VAL A 98 0.71 -10.30 0.61
N THR A 99 1.83 -10.58 1.26
CA THR A 99 2.05 -11.79 2.07
C THR A 99 2.40 -11.38 3.49
N LEU A 100 1.74 -11.96 4.49
CA LEU A 100 2.14 -11.86 5.89
C LEU A 100 3.38 -12.71 6.15
N THR A 101 4.43 -12.11 6.76
CA THR A 101 5.68 -12.81 7.08
C THR A 101 5.64 -13.52 8.43
N GLU A 102 4.79 -13.08 9.36
CA GLU A 102 4.60 -13.71 10.68
C GLU A 102 3.13 -14.10 10.89
N THR A 103 2.85 -15.39 10.91
CA THR A 103 1.59 -15.94 11.42
C THR A 103 1.88 -16.62 12.77
N LYS A 104 1.30 -16.12 13.86
CA LYS A 104 1.51 -16.66 15.24
C LYS A 104 1.13 -18.14 15.41
N ASN A 105 0.44 -18.74 14.46
CA ASN A 105 -0.10 -20.10 14.56
C ASN A 105 0.54 -21.13 13.64
N GLY A 106 1.68 -20.83 12.98
CA GLY A 106 2.34 -21.80 12.09
C GLY A 106 1.53 -22.25 10.87
N SER A 107 0.36 -21.70 10.65
CA SER A 107 -0.46 -21.92 9.45
C SER A 107 0.02 -20.99 8.36
N GLY A 108 0.55 -21.55 7.29
CA GLY A 108 1.16 -20.94 6.11
C GLY A 108 0.97 -19.44 5.86
N SER A 109 1.88 -18.85 5.11
CA SER A 109 1.82 -17.45 4.70
C SER A 109 0.51 -17.17 3.94
N GLU A 110 -0.35 -16.32 4.49
CA GLU A 110 -1.55 -15.87 3.79
C GLU A 110 -1.15 -14.83 2.75
N THR A 111 -1.49 -15.08 1.48
CA THR A 111 -1.20 -14.17 0.38
C THR A 111 -2.51 -13.63 -0.19
N LEU A 112 -2.61 -12.33 -0.32
CA LEU A 112 -3.77 -11.62 -0.83
C LEU A 112 -3.38 -10.70 -1.98
N ILE A 113 -4.30 -10.50 -2.93
CA ILE A 113 -4.11 -9.58 -4.05
C ILE A 113 -5.03 -8.38 -3.86
N LEU A 114 -4.44 -7.19 -3.79
CA LEU A 114 -5.13 -5.91 -3.78
C LEU A 114 -5.13 -5.30 -5.19
N SER A 115 -6.25 -4.78 -5.60
CA SER A 115 -6.42 -3.97 -6.81
C SER A 115 -6.39 -2.47 -6.49
N ALA A 116 -6.36 -1.63 -7.53
CA ALA A 116 -6.45 -0.19 -7.37
C ALA A 116 -7.64 0.23 -6.49
N HIS A 117 -7.43 1.25 -5.66
CA HIS A 117 -8.38 1.80 -4.70
C HIS A 117 -8.80 0.85 -3.57
N GLN A 118 -8.03 -0.21 -3.33
CA GLN A 118 -8.20 -1.08 -2.18
C GLN A 118 -7.15 -0.82 -1.11
N GLU A 119 -7.58 -0.94 0.13
CA GLU A 119 -6.73 -0.92 1.31
C GLU A 119 -6.93 -2.19 2.12
N MET A 120 -5.86 -2.66 2.72
CA MET A 120 -5.88 -3.77 3.65
C MET A 120 -5.17 -3.37 4.93
N ASN A 121 -5.85 -3.60 6.07
CA ASN A 121 -5.29 -3.47 7.40
C ASN A 121 -5.17 -4.86 8.03
N PHE A 122 -4.05 -5.12 8.69
CA PHE A 122 -3.82 -6.39 9.37
C PHE A 122 -4.08 -6.22 10.87
N LYS A 123 -5.28 -6.60 11.33
CA LYS A 123 -5.62 -6.64 12.75
C LYS A 123 -5.47 -8.06 13.29
N GLU A 124 -4.74 -8.23 14.40
CA GLU A 124 -4.61 -9.51 15.12
C GLU A 124 -4.23 -10.70 14.23
N ASN A 125 -3.31 -10.48 13.26
CA ASN A 125 -2.88 -11.49 12.26
C ASN A 125 -3.98 -11.97 11.31
N LYS A 126 -5.06 -11.21 11.13
CA LYS A 126 -6.05 -11.40 10.07
C LYS A 126 -6.05 -10.21 9.14
N ALA A 127 -6.13 -10.48 7.84
CA ALA A 127 -6.31 -9.45 6.84
C ALA A 127 -7.75 -8.94 6.90
N ASP A 128 -7.92 -7.65 7.12
CA ASP A 128 -9.21 -6.98 7.00
C ASP A 128 -9.20 -6.16 5.70
N LEU A 129 -9.90 -6.68 4.69
CA LEU A 129 -10.05 -6.04 3.40
C LEU A 129 -11.12 -4.94 3.53
N LEU A 130 -10.67 -3.70 3.48
CA LEU A 130 -11.55 -2.55 3.39
C LEU A 130 -11.64 -2.09 1.92
N PRO A 131 -12.63 -2.55 1.14
CA PRO A 131 -12.87 -2.03 -0.19
C PRO A 131 -13.51 -0.65 -0.05
N HIS A 132 -12.74 0.41 -0.06
CA HIS A 132 -13.27 1.76 -0.17
C HIS A 132 -12.40 2.61 -1.10
N ILE A 133 -13.03 3.57 -1.73
CA ILE A 133 -12.35 4.59 -2.54
C ILE A 133 -11.54 5.44 -1.56
N VAL A 134 -10.23 5.35 -1.66
CA VAL A 134 -9.33 6.15 -0.84
C VAL A 134 -8.89 7.33 -1.67
N ASP A 135 -9.09 8.53 -1.17
CA ASP A 135 -8.43 9.69 -1.75
C ASP A 135 -6.94 9.60 -1.46
N PHE A 136 -6.15 9.60 -2.51
CA PHE A 136 -4.73 9.30 -2.45
C PHE A 136 -3.92 10.58 -2.50
N ASP A 137 -3.67 11.19 -1.34
CA ASP A 137 -2.62 12.18 -1.22
C ASP A 137 -1.31 11.48 -0.83
N PRO A 138 -0.33 11.36 -1.74
CA PRO A 138 0.93 10.69 -1.47
C PRO A 138 1.78 11.39 -0.39
N GLU A 139 1.54 12.68 -0.14
CA GLU A 139 2.27 13.48 0.85
C GLU A 139 1.58 13.56 2.20
N SER A 140 0.29 13.20 2.27
CA SER A 140 -0.46 13.23 3.52
C SER A 140 -0.15 12.04 4.40
N ALA A 141 0.32 12.30 5.62
CA ALA A 141 0.46 11.28 6.66
C ALA A 141 -0.91 10.77 7.16
N THR A 142 -1.94 11.59 6.99
CA THR A 142 -3.33 11.26 7.30
C THR A 142 -4.09 11.04 6.00
N ALA A 143 -4.40 9.78 5.68
CA ALA A 143 -5.53 9.55 4.81
C ALA A 143 -6.75 10.09 5.53
N LEU A 144 -7.32 11.17 5.01
CA LEU A 144 -8.65 11.58 5.46
C LEU A 144 -9.57 10.39 5.16
N PRO A 145 -10.23 9.78 6.16
CA PRO A 145 -11.28 8.84 5.86
C PRO A 145 -12.31 9.63 5.05
N ILE A 146 -12.48 9.30 3.78
CA ILE A 146 -13.73 9.65 3.12
C ILE A 146 -14.78 8.96 3.98
N GLU A 147 -15.68 9.74 4.58
CA GLU A 147 -16.82 9.17 5.27
C GLU A 147 -17.47 8.20 4.29
N THR A 148 -17.23 6.91 4.49
CA THR A 148 -17.91 5.87 3.73
C THR A 148 -19.35 5.92 4.22
N ASN A 149 -20.17 6.67 3.51
CA ASN A 149 -21.60 6.48 3.61
C ASN A 149 -21.85 5.01 3.24
N ASN A 150 -22.05 4.19 4.24
CA ASN A 150 -22.32 2.77 4.10
C ASN A 150 -23.71 2.62 3.48
N TYR A 151 -23.78 2.75 2.15
CA TYR A 151 -25.02 2.54 1.40
C TYR A 151 -25.29 1.04 1.34
N ASN A 152 -26.24 0.57 2.15
CA ASN A 152 -26.70 -0.80 2.08
C ASN A 152 -27.79 -0.91 0.99
N PHE A 153 -27.37 -1.18 -0.24
CA PHE A 153 -28.25 -1.34 -1.40
C PHE A 153 -28.90 -2.72 -1.52
N LYS A 154 -28.94 -3.53 -0.46
CA LYS A 154 -29.65 -4.82 -0.46
C LYS A 154 -31.12 -4.60 -0.77
N ARG A 155 -31.60 -5.09 -1.94
CA ARG A 155 -32.97 -4.98 -2.45
C ARG A 155 -33.45 -3.55 -2.76
N THR A 156 -32.55 -2.62 -3.04
CA THR A 156 -32.90 -1.27 -3.43
C THR A 156 -33.04 -1.20 -4.95
N PRO A 157 -34.13 -0.62 -5.50
CA PRO A 157 -34.28 -0.43 -6.95
C PRO A 157 -33.12 0.39 -7.53
N LEU A 158 -32.65 0.04 -8.74
CA LEU A 158 -31.53 0.71 -9.41
C LEU A 158 -31.75 2.23 -9.54
N SER A 159 -32.97 2.68 -9.74
CA SER A 159 -33.31 4.11 -9.81
C SER A 159 -32.98 4.85 -8.51
N GLN A 160 -33.21 4.25 -7.36
CA GLN A 160 -32.82 4.83 -6.06
C GLN A 160 -31.31 4.79 -5.85
N VAL A 161 -30.65 3.75 -6.29
CA VAL A 161 -29.17 3.68 -6.24
C VAL A 161 -28.57 4.82 -7.05
N PHE A 162 -29.01 5.05 -8.29
CA PHE A 162 -28.54 6.14 -9.14
C PHE A 162 -28.88 7.53 -8.57
N GLN A 163 -30.04 7.69 -7.97
CA GLN A 163 -30.42 8.96 -7.34
C GLN A 163 -29.49 9.27 -6.17
N THR A 164 -29.24 8.30 -5.28
CA THR A 164 -28.33 8.46 -4.15
C THR A 164 -26.92 8.78 -4.59
N LEU A 165 -26.40 8.10 -5.63
CA LEU A 165 -25.07 8.38 -6.17
C LEU A 165 -24.99 9.78 -6.78
N ARG A 166 -26.04 10.23 -7.50
CA ARG A 166 -26.11 11.56 -8.06
C ARG A 166 -26.13 12.66 -6.97
N GLU A 167 -26.91 12.48 -5.91
CA GLU A 167 -27.02 13.42 -4.79
C GLU A 167 -25.69 13.51 -4.00
N THR A 168 -24.96 12.40 -3.90
CA THR A 168 -23.72 12.34 -3.12
C THR A 168 -22.48 12.77 -3.91
N TYR A 169 -22.40 12.43 -5.18
CA TYR A 169 -21.19 12.63 -5.99
C TYR A 169 -21.36 13.60 -7.16
N GLY A 170 -22.56 14.15 -7.37
CA GLY A 170 -22.81 15.19 -8.38
C GLY A 170 -22.68 14.72 -9.85
N VAL A 171 -22.86 13.41 -10.12
CA VAL A 171 -22.76 12.80 -11.46
C VAL A 171 -24.12 12.56 -12.08
#